data_a9275014af9bad6aaf0c3aed79dd80c6
#
_entry.id   a9275014af9bad6aaf0c3aed79dd80c6
#
_cell.length_a   1.000
_cell.length_b   1.000
_cell.length_c   1.000
_cell.angle_alpha   90.00
_cell.angle_beta   90.00
_cell.angle_gamma   90.00
#
_symmetry.space_group_name_H-M   'P 1'
#
loop_
_entity.id
_entity.type
_entity.pdbx_description
1 polymer ?
#
loop_
_entity_poly.entity_id
_entity_poly.type
_entity_poly.pdbx_seq_one_letter_code
_entity_poly.pdbx_strand_id
1 'polypeptide(L)'
;MRKQFSAAFKAQVVQELLKEEQSIAQLAAECGVHPTQLGKWKATVLTGLPSLFEERAAVETLKVFHEAQLTVLYAEIGRLTTQVAWLKKNLACHLDRGERLALVERDQPPLPLTVQADLLSISRASLYYHPRAPFLEEVALKHRIDTLYTRYPFDGSRRITAQLRREGLTVNHKAVQRHMREMGIVGIAPGPNSSRGDTEHRVYPYLLRDITSAYPNHVWGIDVTYIRLHAGWLYLVAVLDLYSRYVISWELDQTLALPFVLDAVERALAHATPLIWNSDQGGHFTSPQYLRLLTTAGVQISMDGQGRALDNIFVERLWRTVKYEEVYLRDYTSPREARRRLSAYFLFYNEVRPHQALGYRTPAEIYLAPAGP
;
A
#
# COMPACT_ATOMS: atom_id res chain seq x y z
N MET A 1 24.47 -32.94 12.97
CA MET A 1 23.24 -33.76 12.81
C MET A 1 22.92 -34.44 14.13
N ARG A 2 21.68 -34.39 14.66
CA ARG A 2 21.25 -35.16 15.84
C ARG A 2 21.13 -36.64 15.45
N LYS A 3 21.92 -37.53 16.11
CA LYS A 3 21.77 -38.98 15.92
C LYS A 3 20.37 -39.43 16.35
N GLN A 4 19.64 -40.08 15.45
CA GLN A 4 18.37 -40.73 15.78
C GLN A 4 18.62 -42.19 16.14
N PHE A 5 18.02 -42.65 17.23
CA PHE A 5 18.15 -44.04 17.73
C PHE A 5 16.81 -44.74 17.57
N SER A 6 16.79 -45.98 17.10
CA SER A 6 15.59 -46.78 16.94
C SER A 6 14.90 -47.09 18.29
N ALA A 7 13.59 -47.34 18.26
CA ALA A 7 12.85 -47.70 19.46
C ALA A 7 13.38 -48.98 20.11
N ALA A 8 13.74 -49.97 19.29
CA ALA A 8 14.33 -51.24 19.77
C ALA A 8 15.68 -51.01 20.50
N PHE A 9 16.56 -50.19 19.93
CA PHE A 9 17.82 -49.86 20.56
C PHE A 9 17.62 -49.12 21.90
N LYS A 10 16.70 -48.17 21.97
CA LYS A 10 16.38 -47.47 23.22
C LYS A 10 15.84 -48.40 24.30
N ALA A 11 14.97 -49.35 23.92
CA ALA A 11 14.42 -50.33 24.85
C ALA A 11 15.51 -51.27 25.40
N GLN A 12 16.40 -51.76 24.53
CA GLN A 12 17.52 -52.62 24.93
C GLN A 12 18.46 -51.92 25.90
N VAL A 13 18.86 -50.70 25.61
CA VAL A 13 19.74 -49.91 26.46
C VAL A 13 19.09 -49.60 27.82
N VAL A 14 17.78 -49.28 27.86
CA VAL A 14 17.06 -49.06 29.13
C VAL A 14 16.94 -50.37 29.91
N GLN A 15 16.76 -51.52 29.24
CA GLN A 15 16.71 -52.80 29.89
C GLN A 15 18.02 -53.14 30.58
N GLU A 16 19.19 -52.91 29.94
CA GLU A 16 20.50 -53.04 30.57
C GLU A 16 20.68 -52.07 31.77
N LEU A 17 20.18 -50.84 31.61
CA LEU A 17 20.24 -49.79 32.64
C LEU A 17 19.38 -50.14 33.89
N LEU A 18 18.31 -50.92 33.70
CA LEU A 18 17.45 -51.41 34.79
C LEU A 18 18.01 -52.61 35.53
N LYS A 19 18.96 -53.36 34.93
CA LYS A 19 19.65 -54.47 35.61
C LYS A 19 20.67 -53.98 36.66
N GLU A 20 21.06 -52.69 36.59
CA GLU A 20 21.97 -52.01 37.50
C GLU A 20 23.38 -52.66 37.60
N GLU A 21 23.77 -53.45 36.59
CA GLU A 21 25.08 -54.11 36.51
C GLU A 21 26.20 -53.14 36.13
N GLN A 22 25.87 -52.06 35.45
CA GLN A 22 26.81 -51.03 34.99
C GLN A 22 26.32 -49.64 35.41
N SER A 23 27.26 -48.71 35.60
CA SER A 23 26.89 -47.30 35.85
C SER A 23 26.39 -46.60 34.58
N ILE A 24 25.52 -45.59 34.75
CA ILE A 24 24.98 -44.79 33.62
C ILE A 24 26.13 -44.23 32.74
N ALA A 25 27.27 -43.89 33.36
CA ALA A 25 28.42 -43.33 32.65
C ALA A 25 29.12 -44.39 31.78
N GLN A 26 29.23 -45.61 32.25
CA GLN A 26 29.81 -46.72 31.51
C GLN A 26 28.94 -47.13 30.33
N LEU A 27 27.66 -47.31 30.55
CA LEU A 27 26.71 -47.65 29.48
C LEU A 27 26.58 -46.54 28.43
N ALA A 28 26.68 -45.28 28.85
CA ALA A 28 26.70 -44.13 27.96
C ALA A 28 27.93 -44.15 27.02
N ALA A 29 29.08 -44.51 27.54
CA ALA A 29 30.31 -44.62 26.76
C ALA A 29 30.25 -45.79 25.76
N GLU A 30 29.74 -46.95 26.16
CA GLU A 30 29.60 -48.13 25.31
C GLU A 30 28.60 -47.93 24.18
N CYS A 31 27.45 -47.31 24.49
CA CYS A 31 26.38 -47.07 23.52
C CYS A 31 26.59 -45.80 22.68
N GLY A 32 27.55 -44.95 22.97
CA GLY A 32 27.81 -43.68 22.31
C GLY A 32 26.65 -42.68 22.46
N VAL A 33 25.97 -42.71 23.62
CA VAL A 33 24.80 -41.86 23.94
C VAL A 33 25.10 -41.02 25.18
N HIS A 34 24.69 -39.75 25.19
CA HIS A 34 24.94 -38.91 26.35
C HIS A 34 24.17 -39.36 27.59
N PRO A 35 24.77 -39.39 28.81
CA PRO A 35 24.15 -39.87 30.04
C PRO A 35 22.77 -39.29 30.36
N THR A 36 22.58 -38.00 30.12
CA THR A 36 21.26 -37.33 30.32
C THR A 36 20.17 -37.89 29.41
N GLN A 37 20.52 -38.42 28.24
CA GLN A 37 19.58 -39.00 27.30
C GLN A 37 19.15 -40.40 27.74
N LEU A 38 20.08 -41.20 28.31
CA LEU A 38 19.76 -42.46 28.95
C LEU A 38 18.83 -42.29 30.15
N GLY A 39 19.06 -41.28 30.99
CA GLY A 39 18.18 -40.92 32.09
C GLY A 39 16.76 -40.59 31.65
N LYS A 40 16.61 -39.80 30.54
CA LYS A 40 15.31 -39.49 29.93
C LYS A 40 14.60 -40.74 29.41
N TRP A 41 15.32 -41.66 28.74
CA TRP A 41 14.74 -42.91 28.25
C TRP A 41 14.28 -43.81 29.41
N LYS A 42 15.09 -43.95 30.49
CA LYS A 42 14.72 -44.68 31.71
C LYS A 42 13.44 -44.10 32.33
N ALA A 43 13.38 -42.77 32.50
CA ALA A 43 12.20 -42.10 33.03
C ALA A 43 10.96 -42.36 32.15
N THR A 44 11.07 -42.24 30.81
CA THR A 44 9.96 -42.50 29.88
C THR A 44 9.44 -43.94 30.01
N VAL A 45 10.30 -44.93 30.13
CA VAL A 45 9.89 -46.34 30.28
C VAL A 45 9.23 -46.57 31.63
N LEU A 46 9.80 -46.07 32.74
CA LEU A 46 9.23 -46.21 34.08
C LEU A 46 7.85 -45.54 34.21
N THR A 47 7.68 -44.36 33.58
CA THR A 47 6.39 -43.64 33.56
C THR A 47 5.33 -44.38 32.72
N GLY A 48 5.76 -45.06 31.65
CA GLY A 48 4.86 -45.83 30.78
C GLY A 48 4.55 -47.26 31.24
N LEU A 49 5.30 -47.82 32.18
CA LEU A 49 5.09 -49.19 32.71
C LEU A 49 3.67 -49.44 33.28
N PRO A 50 3.05 -48.52 34.07
CA PRO A 50 1.72 -48.75 34.61
C PRO A 50 0.65 -48.94 33.50
N SER A 51 0.80 -48.22 32.39
CA SER A 51 -0.18 -48.31 31.30
C SER A 51 -0.16 -49.67 30.57
N LEU A 52 0.88 -50.46 30.71
CA LEU A 52 0.95 -51.81 30.16
C LEU A 52 0.10 -52.82 30.92
N PHE A 53 -0.34 -52.47 32.14
CA PHE A 53 -1.14 -53.31 33.03
C PHE A 53 -2.59 -52.84 33.17
N GLU A 54 -2.97 -51.80 32.42
CA GLU A 54 -4.38 -51.32 32.35
C GLU A 54 -5.25 -52.41 31.73
N GLU A 55 -6.43 -52.64 32.34
CA GLU A 55 -7.37 -53.67 31.90
C GLU A 55 -7.92 -53.44 30.48
N ARG A 56 -7.99 -54.51 29.67
CA ARG A 56 -8.49 -54.50 28.27
C ARG A 56 -9.90 -53.93 28.13
N ALA A 57 -10.76 -53.97 29.18
CA ALA A 57 -12.12 -53.46 29.15
C ALA A 57 -12.20 -51.95 28.95
N ALA A 58 -11.28 -51.17 29.53
CA ALA A 58 -11.26 -49.71 29.32
C ALA A 58 -10.86 -49.32 27.87
N VAL A 59 -9.99 -50.12 27.24
CA VAL A 59 -9.57 -49.90 25.86
C VAL A 59 -10.69 -50.21 24.87
N GLU A 60 -11.51 -51.24 25.16
CA GLU A 60 -12.64 -51.61 24.28
C GLU A 60 -13.75 -50.58 24.29
N THR A 61 -14.11 -50.03 25.47
CA THR A 61 -15.08 -48.94 25.56
C THR A 61 -14.61 -47.64 24.88
N LEU A 62 -13.31 -47.36 24.95
CA LEU A 62 -12.72 -46.20 24.26
C LEU A 62 -12.75 -46.37 22.74
N LYS A 63 -12.53 -47.59 22.24
CA LYS A 63 -12.65 -47.90 20.79
C LYS A 63 -14.07 -47.69 20.27
N VAL A 64 -15.05 -48.23 20.95
CA VAL A 64 -16.48 -48.09 20.55
C VAL A 64 -16.89 -46.60 20.54
N PHE A 65 -16.44 -45.81 21.53
CA PHE A 65 -16.70 -44.38 21.55
C PHE A 65 -15.99 -43.66 20.40
N HIS A 66 -14.72 -43.99 20.11
CA HIS A 66 -14.00 -43.45 18.97
C HIS A 66 -14.63 -43.81 17.62
N GLU A 67 -15.11 -45.05 17.43
CA GLU A 67 -15.79 -45.47 16.20
C GLU A 67 -17.09 -44.69 15.99
N ALA A 68 -17.86 -44.46 17.05
CA ALA A 68 -19.06 -43.63 16.99
C ALA A 68 -18.74 -42.17 16.64
N GLN A 69 -17.71 -41.57 17.24
CA GLN A 69 -17.25 -40.24 16.86
C GLN A 69 -16.76 -40.16 15.41
N LEU A 70 -15.98 -41.15 14.95
CA LEU A 70 -15.51 -41.20 13.58
C LEU A 70 -16.68 -41.26 12.57
N THR A 71 -17.73 -42.03 12.87
CA THR A 71 -18.92 -42.11 12.01
C THR A 71 -19.61 -40.76 11.86
N VAL A 72 -19.77 -40.00 12.95
CA VAL A 72 -20.34 -38.64 12.92
C VAL A 72 -19.44 -37.69 12.12
N LEU A 73 -18.13 -37.76 12.36
CA LEU A 73 -17.17 -36.93 11.63
C LEU A 73 -17.13 -37.23 10.12
N TYR A 74 -17.19 -38.50 9.73
CA TYR A 74 -17.27 -38.87 8.30
C TYR A 74 -18.56 -38.42 7.63
N ALA A 75 -19.68 -38.46 8.33
CA ALA A 75 -20.95 -37.90 7.83
C ALA A 75 -20.85 -36.39 7.62
N GLU A 76 -20.25 -35.66 8.55
CA GLU A 76 -20.05 -34.20 8.45
C GLU A 76 -19.04 -33.85 7.34
N ILE A 77 -17.94 -34.59 7.22
CA ILE A 77 -16.97 -34.45 6.11
C ILE A 77 -17.66 -34.68 4.77
N GLY A 78 -18.50 -35.71 4.65
CA GLY A 78 -19.26 -35.96 3.43
C GLY A 78 -20.17 -34.79 3.04
N ARG A 79 -20.90 -34.24 4.01
CA ARG A 79 -21.75 -33.06 3.82
C ARG A 79 -20.95 -31.82 3.41
N LEU A 80 -19.87 -31.53 4.11
CA LEU A 80 -18.99 -30.37 3.82
C LEU A 80 -18.28 -30.54 2.47
N THR A 81 -17.85 -31.75 2.12
CA THR A 81 -17.20 -32.03 0.83
C THR A 81 -18.14 -31.76 -0.34
N THR A 82 -19.41 -32.15 -0.20
CA THR A 82 -20.44 -31.88 -1.21
C THR A 82 -20.66 -30.37 -1.38
N GLN A 83 -20.76 -29.62 -0.27
CA GLN A 83 -20.93 -28.18 -0.30
C GLN A 83 -19.72 -27.48 -0.92
N VAL A 84 -18.49 -27.90 -0.56
CA VAL A 84 -17.24 -27.38 -1.13
C VAL A 84 -17.12 -27.71 -2.62
N ALA A 85 -17.52 -28.92 -3.04
CA ALA A 85 -17.51 -29.30 -4.46
C ALA A 85 -18.46 -28.44 -5.29
N TRP A 86 -19.63 -28.12 -4.77
CA TRP A 86 -20.57 -27.22 -5.40
C TRP A 86 -20.01 -25.80 -5.48
N LEU A 87 -19.45 -25.29 -4.37
CA LEU A 87 -18.79 -23.99 -4.33
C LEU A 87 -17.64 -23.88 -5.34
N LYS A 88 -16.75 -24.88 -5.39
CA LYS A 88 -15.63 -24.92 -6.35
C LYS A 88 -16.11 -24.94 -7.81
N LYS A 89 -17.22 -25.65 -8.10
CA LYS A 89 -17.82 -25.68 -9.43
C LYS A 89 -18.38 -24.31 -9.85
N ASN A 90 -18.93 -23.54 -8.90
CA ASN A 90 -19.73 -22.35 -9.18
C ASN A 90 -19.04 -21.02 -8.76
N LEU A 91 -17.96 -21.07 -7.99
CA LEU A 91 -17.18 -19.90 -7.59
C LEU A 91 -15.82 -19.89 -8.29
N ALA A 92 -15.70 -19.17 -9.39
CA ALA A 92 -14.39 -18.65 -9.78
C ALA A 92 -14.01 -17.54 -8.81
N CYS A 93 -12.79 -17.59 -8.23
CA CYS A 93 -12.26 -16.53 -7.40
C CYS A 93 -12.31 -15.20 -8.17
N HIS A 94 -12.90 -14.15 -7.59
CA HIS A 94 -13.02 -12.78 -8.13
C HIS A 94 -14.30 -12.45 -8.95
N LEU A 95 -15.37 -13.21 -8.84
CA LEU A 95 -16.65 -12.88 -9.47
C LEU A 95 -17.29 -11.64 -8.82
N ASP A 96 -17.78 -10.73 -9.65
CA ASP A 96 -18.58 -9.60 -9.19
C ASP A 96 -19.99 -10.06 -8.73
N ARG A 97 -20.80 -9.10 -8.24
CA ARG A 97 -22.16 -9.41 -7.76
C ARG A 97 -23.07 -9.91 -8.90
N GLY A 98 -22.93 -9.38 -10.11
CA GLY A 98 -23.73 -9.76 -11.26
C GLY A 98 -23.41 -11.17 -11.70
N GLU A 99 -22.13 -11.49 -11.79
CA GLU A 99 -21.63 -12.84 -12.11
C GLU A 99 -22.07 -13.87 -11.06
N ARG A 100 -22.01 -13.52 -9.76
CA ARG A 100 -22.51 -14.40 -8.70
C ARG A 100 -24.02 -14.64 -8.78
N LEU A 101 -24.80 -13.64 -9.19
CA LEU A 101 -26.24 -13.80 -9.42
C LEU A 101 -26.54 -14.71 -10.63
N ALA A 102 -25.69 -14.69 -11.66
CA ALA A 102 -25.82 -15.55 -12.83
C ALA A 102 -25.53 -17.03 -12.51
N LEU A 103 -24.79 -17.32 -11.43
CA LEU A 103 -24.51 -18.68 -10.96
C LEU A 103 -25.66 -19.32 -10.16
N VAL A 104 -26.73 -18.57 -9.87
CA VAL A 104 -27.88 -19.11 -9.12
C VAL A 104 -28.70 -20.04 -10.02
N GLU A 105 -28.70 -21.31 -9.68
CA GLU A 105 -29.48 -22.32 -10.34
C GLU A 105 -30.93 -22.29 -9.82
N ARG A 106 -31.91 -22.04 -10.71
CA ARG A 106 -33.34 -21.93 -10.34
C ARG A 106 -34.14 -23.19 -10.70
N ASP A 107 -33.74 -23.87 -11.77
CA ASP A 107 -34.44 -25.07 -12.28
C ASP A 107 -33.80 -26.31 -11.66
N GLN A 108 -34.55 -27.03 -10.81
CA GLN A 108 -34.14 -28.25 -10.10
C GLN A 108 -32.75 -28.18 -9.45
N PRO A 109 -32.49 -27.18 -8.60
CA PRO A 109 -31.16 -26.99 -8.01
C PRO A 109 -30.85 -28.12 -7.02
N PRO A 110 -29.58 -28.58 -6.97
CA PRO A 110 -29.13 -29.57 -5.98
C PRO A 110 -29.13 -28.99 -4.55
N LEU A 111 -29.14 -27.68 -4.42
CA LEU A 111 -29.20 -26.95 -3.16
C LEU A 111 -30.35 -25.93 -3.16
N PRO A 112 -31.09 -25.76 -2.06
CA PRO A 112 -32.13 -24.73 -1.91
C PRO A 112 -31.59 -23.35 -2.25
N LEU A 113 -32.42 -22.48 -2.86
CA LEU A 113 -32.05 -21.10 -3.23
C LEU A 113 -31.52 -20.28 -2.04
N THR A 114 -32.02 -20.57 -0.82
CA THR A 114 -31.53 -19.93 0.41
C THR A 114 -30.07 -20.28 0.71
N VAL A 115 -29.70 -21.55 0.52
CA VAL A 115 -28.34 -22.04 0.74
C VAL A 115 -27.42 -21.53 -0.36
N GLN A 116 -27.87 -21.51 -1.63
CA GLN A 116 -27.11 -20.92 -2.72
C GLN A 116 -26.82 -19.43 -2.48
N ALA A 117 -27.82 -18.66 -2.03
CA ALA A 117 -27.65 -17.23 -1.70
C ALA A 117 -26.61 -17.03 -0.59
N ASP A 118 -26.68 -17.83 0.47
CA ASP A 118 -25.72 -17.75 1.59
C ASP A 118 -24.31 -18.13 1.14
N LEU A 119 -24.14 -19.20 0.35
CA LEU A 119 -22.86 -19.65 -0.18
C LEU A 119 -22.23 -18.66 -1.16
N LEU A 120 -23.06 -18.00 -1.98
CA LEU A 120 -22.61 -16.96 -2.92
C LEU A 120 -22.47 -15.58 -2.27
N SER A 121 -22.71 -15.45 -0.96
CA SER A 121 -22.72 -14.17 -0.23
C SER A 121 -23.61 -13.11 -0.90
N ILE A 122 -24.81 -13.53 -1.33
CA ILE A 122 -25.81 -12.69 -1.97
C ILE A 122 -27.01 -12.54 -1.03
N SER A 123 -27.55 -11.33 -0.88
CA SER A 123 -28.80 -11.17 -0.12
C SER A 123 -29.98 -11.82 -0.86
N ARG A 124 -30.89 -12.44 -0.14
CA ARG A 124 -32.10 -13.07 -0.72
C ARG A 124 -32.91 -12.09 -1.57
N ALA A 125 -33.00 -10.82 -1.16
CA ALA A 125 -33.66 -9.76 -1.92
C ALA A 125 -33.03 -9.56 -3.32
N SER A 126 -31.72 -9.81 -3.45
CA SER A 126 -31.02 -9.69 -4.73
C SER A 126 -31.45 -10.73 -5.76
N LEU A 127 -31.96 -11.89 -5.33
CA LEU A 127 -32.45 -12.94 -6.23
C LEU A 127 -33.69 -12.51 -7.01
N TYR A 128 -34.46 -11.59 -6.48
CA TYR A 128 -35.72 -11.08 -7.05
C TYR A 128 -35.60 -9.66 -7.57
N TYR A 129 -34.40 -9.06 -7.52
CA TYR A 129 -34.19 -7.70 -8.00
C TYR A 129 -34.06 -7.67 -9.54
N HIS A 130 -34.91 -6.89 -10.18
CA HIS A 130 -34.83 -6.57 -11.61
C HIS A 130 -34.24 -5.15 -11.78
N PRO A 131 -33.10 -5.00 -12.48
CA PRO A 131 -32.51 -3.70 -12.76
C PRO A 131 -33.49 -2.82 -13.55
N ARG A 132 -33.64 -1.55 -13.12
CA ARG A 132 -34.40 -0.55 -13.87
C ARG A 132 -33.51 0.06 -14.95
N ALA A 133 -34.06 0.32 -16.12
CA ALA A 133 -33.33 1.01 -17.19
C ALA A 133 -32.86 2.40 -16.71
N PRO A 134 -31.62 2.79 -17.02
CA PRO A 134 -31.09 4.09 -16.60
C PRO A 134 -31.84 5.23 -17.26
N PHE A 135 -32.02 6.35 -16.52
CA PHE A 135 -32.61 7.57 -17.06
C PHE A 135 -31.66 8.25 -18.06
N LEU A 136 -32.18 8.96 -19.04
CA LEU A 136 -31.40 9.70 -20.05
C LEU A 136 -30.38 10.65 -19.41
N GLU A 137 -30.76 11.34 -18.33
CA GLU A 137 -29.88 12.23 -17.56
C GLU A 137 -28.69 11.46 -16.92
N GLU A 138 -28.95 10.25 -16.45
CA GLU A 138 -27.89 9.37 -15.90
C GLU A 138 -26.91 8.93 -16.99
N VAL A 139 -27.41 8.62 -18.18
CA VAL A 139 -26.57 8.26 -19.33
C VAL A 139 -25.70 9.46 -19.75
N ALA A 140 -26.27 10.65 -19.84
CA ALA A 140 -25.53 11.88 -20.15
C ALA A 140 -24.46 12.19 -19.12
N LEU A 141 -24.75 12.00 -17.83
CA LEU A 141 -23.78 12.16 -16.75
C LEU A 141 -22.64 11.13 -16.86
N LYS A 142 -22.94 9.87 -17.15
CA LYS A 142 -21.92 8.82 -17.38
C LYS A 142 -21.01 9.16 -18.55
N HIS A 143 -21.54 9.62 -19.67
CA HIS A 143 -20.73 10.11 -20.81
C HIS A 143 -19.82 11.28 -20.42
N ARG A 144 -20.31 12.22 -19.60
CA ARG A 144 -19.46 13.31 -19.15
C ARG A 144 -18.35 12.86 -18.22
N ILE A 145 -18.64 11.93 -17.29
CA ILE A 145 -17.64 11.29 -16.42
C ILE A 145 -16.57 10.59 -17.27
N ASP A 146 -16.97 9.82 -18.29
CA ASP A 146 -16.06 9.11 -19.19
C ASP A 146 -15.14 10.08 -19.95
N THR A 147 -15.69 11.17 -20.49
CA THR A 147 -14.92 12.23 -21.16
C THR A 147 -13.85 12.82 -20.25
N LEU A 148 -14.21 13.14 -18.99
CA LEU A 148 -13.27 13.70 -18.01
C LEU A 148 -12.20 12.67 -17.61
N TYR A 149 -12.60 11.42 -17.41
CA TYR A 149 -11.67 10.35 -17.07
C TYR A 149 -10.71 10.04 -18.22
N THR A 150 -11.16 10.00 -19.47
CA THR A 150 -10.31 9.80 -20.64
C THR A 150 -9.25 10.91 -20.74
N ARG A 151 -9.62 12.15 -20.39
CA ARG A 151 -8.69 13.27 -20.39
C ARG A 151 -7.72 13.24 -19.19
N TYR A 152 -8.21 12.82 -18.02
CA TYR A 152 -7.46 12.80 -16.74
C TYR A 152 -7.65 11.46 -15.99
N PRO A 153 -7.01 10.37 -16.43
CA PRO A 153 -7.27 9.02 -15.89
C PRO A 153 -6.83 8.83 -14.43
N PHE A 154 -6.06 9.77 -13.89
CA PHE A 154 -5.64 9.83 -12.49
C PHE A 154 -6.68 10.52 -11.57
N ASP A 155 -7.76 11.09 -12.12
CA ASP A 155 -8.80 11.73 -11.33
C ASP A 155 -9.76 10.69 -10.73
N GLY A 156 -9.78 10.61 -9.40
CA GLY A 156 -10.77 9.83 -8.67
C GLY A 156 -12.12 10.57 -8.58
N SER A 157 -13.14 9.85 -8.09
CA SER A 157 -14.52 10.35 -8.01
C SER A 157 -14.69 11.74 -7.39
N ARG A 158 -13.85 12.10 -6.40
CA ARG A 158 -13.92 13.43 -5.76
C ARG A 158 -13.49 14.56 -6.68
N ARG A 159 -12.40 14.38 -7.45
CA ARG A 159 -11.92 15.38 -8.41
C ARG A 159 -12.87 15.50 -9.62
N ILE A 160 -13.33 14.37 -10.15
CA ILE A 160 -14.34 14.36 -11.21
C ILE A 160 -15.61 15.08 -10.74
N THR A 161 -16.07 14.86 -9.50
CA THR A 161 -17.20 15.60 -8.94
C THR A 161 -16.94 17.11 -8.89
N ALA A 162 -15.72 17.51 -8.50
CA ALA A 162 -15.36 18.92 -8.45
C ALA A 162 -15.34 19.56 -9.84
N GLN A 163 -14.83 18.85 -10.85
CA GLN A 163 -14.84 19.33 -12.25
C GLN A 163 -16.26 19.45 -12.81
N LEU A 164 -17.12 18.45 -12.60
CA LEU A 164 -18.52 18.48 -13.01
C LEU A 164 -19.28 19.68 -12.39
N ARG A 165 -19.01 19.99 -11.12
CA ARG A 165 -19.60 21.16 -10.44
C ARG A 165 -19.08 22.48 -11.01
N ARG A 166 -17.79 22.57 -11.39
CA ARG A 166 -17.24 23.74 -12.10
C ARG A 166 -17.87 23.95 -13.48
N GLU A 167 -18.33 22.87 -14.12
CA GLU A 167 -19.11 22.92 -15.36
C GLU A 167 -20.60 23.27 -15.14
N GLY A 168 -21.01 23.55 -13.90
CA GLY A 168 -22.38 23.94 -13.54
C GLY A 168 -23.32 22.76 -13.24
N LEU A 169 -22.82 21.52 -13.21
CA LEU A 169 -23.65 20.34 -12.93
C LEU A 169 -23.84 20.14 -11.43
N THR A 170 -25.10 20.06 -10.98
CA THR A 170 -25.42 19.74 -9.58
C THR A 170 -25.36 18.23 -9.35
N VAL A 171 -24.20 17.71 -8.92
CA VAL A 171 -23.98 16.28 -8.73
C VAL A 171 -23.53 15.92 -7.31
N ASN A 172 -23.98 14.76 -6.82
CA ASN A 172 -23.55 14.20 -5.55
C ASN A 172 -22.33 13.31 -5.77
N HIS A 173 -21.30 13.50 -4.96
CA HIS A 173 -20.08 12.68 -4.99
C HIS A 173 -20.37 11.17 -4.93
N LYS A 174 -21.30 10.72 -4.08
CA LYS A 174 -21.68 9.29 -4.00
C LYS A 174 -22.29 8.75 -5.28
N ALA A 175 -23.05 9.59 -6.02
CA ALA A 175 -23.61 9.23 -7.33
C ALA A 175 -22.49 9.08 -8.37
N VAL A 176 -21.56 10.04 -8.45
CA VAL A 176 -20.39 9.98 -9.34
C VAL A 176 -19.55 8.72 -9.05
N GLN A 177 -19.29 8.43 -7.77
CA GLN A 177 -18.54 7.23 -7.36
C GLN A 177 -19.25 5.93 -7.78
N ARG A 178 -20.59 5.87 -7.66
CA ARG A 178 -21.39 4.74 -8.12
C ARG A 178 -21.27 4.56 -9.63
N HIS A 179 -21.46 5.63 -10.41
CA HIS A 179 -21.37 5.58 -11.87
C HIS A 179 -19.99 5.19 -12.36
N MET A 180 -18.91 5.69 -11.75
CA MET A 180 -17.54 5.26 -12.06
C MET A 180 -17.37 3.76 -11.84
N ARG A 181 -17.91 3.21 -10.74
CA ARG A 181 -17.85 1.77 -10.44
C ARG A 181 -18.66 0.95 -11.44
N GLU A 182 -19.85 1.40 -11.81
CA GLU A 182 -20.71 0.76 -12.81
C GLU A 182 -20.04 0.72 -14.20
N MET A 183 -19.25 1.74 -14.55
CA MET A 183 -18.48 1.81 -15.79
C MET A 183 -17.10 1.10 -15.70
N GLY A 184 -16.73 0.51 -14.55
CA GLY A 184 -15.41 -0.09 -14.34
C GLY A 184 -14.26 0.92 -14.30
N ILE A 185 -14.55 2.19 -14.07
CA ILE A 185 -13.58 3.29 -14.07
C ILE A 185 -13.03 3.51 -12.66
N VAL A 186 -11.70 3.42 -12.52
CA VAL A 186 -10.99 3.67 -11.26
C VAL A 186 -9.84 4.63 -11.52
N GLY A 187 -9.75 5.72 -10.75
CA GLY A 187 -8.63 6.64 -10.85
C GLY A 187 -7.30 5.92 -10.57
N ILE A 188 -6.32 6.11 -11.44
CA ILE A 188 -4.99 5.50 -11.31
C ILE A 188 -4.32 6.04 -10.04
N ALA A 189 -4.01 5.16 -9.08
CA ALA A 189 -3.42 5.49 -7.80
C ALA A 189 -2.19 4.63 -7.50
N PRO A 190 -1.19 5.20 -6.77
CA PRO A 190 0.05 4.50 -6.44
C PRO A 190 -0.06 3.47 -5.32
N GLY A 191 0.81 2.44 -5.37
CA GLY A 191 1.07 1.50 -4.27
C GLY A 191 1.99 2.08 -3.17
N PRO A 192 2.27 1.36 -2.07
CA PRO A 192 3.14 1.79 -0.97
C PRO A 192 4.62 1.85 -1.37
N ASN A 193 5.39 2.78 -0.77
CA ASN A 193 6.79 3.09 -1.13
C ASN A 193 7.81 2.75 -0.03
N SER A 194 9.06 2.38 -0.40
CA SER A 194 10.14 2.01 0.53
C SER A 194 11.53 2.50 0.06
N SER A 195 12.09 3.56 0.69
CA SER A 195 13.49 4.01 0.49
C SER A 195 14.06 4.67 1.76
N ARG A 196 15.38 4.49 2.04
CA ARG A 196 16.14 5.04 3.18
C ARG A 196 17.36 5.81 2.71
N GLY A 197 17.74 6.92 3.36
CA GLY A 197 18.86 7.80 3.03
C GLY A 197 19.99 7.86 4.07
N ASP A 198 21.17 8.44 3.73
CA ASP A 198 22.44 8.42 4.46
C ASP A 198 22.92 9.84 4.88
N THR A 199 23.86 9.93 5.84
CA THR A 199 24.17 11.09 6.68
C THR A 199 25.61 11.59 6.55
N GLU A 200 25.82 12.93 6.47
CA GLU A 200 26.88 13.79 7.06
C GLU A 200 27.07 15.14 6.34
N HIS A 201 26.47 16.27 6.83
CA HIS A 201 26.89 17.64 6.52
C HIS A 201 26.30 18.69 7.48
N ARG A 202 26.79 19.97 7.38
CA ARG A 202 26.45 21.11 8.27
C ARG A 202 24.97 21.48 8.18
N VAL A 203 24.24 21.32 9.27
CA VAL A 203 22.78 21.39 9.35
C VAL A 203 22.33 22.75 9.85
N TYR A 204 21.38 23.39 9.13
CA TYR A 204 20.61 24.52 9.65
C TYR A 204 19.44 23.99 10.52
N PRO A 205 18.99 24.81 11.51
CA PRO A 205 17.89 24.37 12.37
C PRO A 205 16.60 24.21 11.58
N TYR A 206 15.81 23.19 11.95
CA TYR A 206 14.46 23.00 11.40
C TYR A 206 13.50 24.01 12.03
N LEU A 207 13.01 24.95 11.23
CA LEU A 207 12.18 26.06 11.70
C LEU A 207 10.68 25.75 11.65
N LEU A 208 10.25 24.69 10.96
CA LEU A 208 8.82 24.45 10.66
C LEU A 208 8.09 23.60 11.71
N ARG A 209 8.70 23.25 12.85
CA ARG A 209 8.11 22.36 13.84
C ARG A 209 6.72 22.80 14.32
N ASP A 210 6.54 24.11 14.54
CA ASP A 210 5.31 24.70 15.07
C ASP A 210 4.74 25.78 14.12
N ILE A 211 5.25 25.82 12.89
CA ILE A 211 4.84 26.80 11.88
C ILE A 211 3.91 26.14 10.88
N THR A 212 2.68 26.63 10.81
CA THR A 212 1.77 26.33 9.69
C THR A 212 1.89 27.45 8.66
N SER A 213 2.16 27.11 7.40
CA SER A 213 2.19 28.10 6.32
C SER A 213 0.82 28.78 6.21
N ALA A 214 0.78 30.11 6.39
CA ALA A 214 -0.45 30.88 6.59
C ALA A 214 -0.86 31.74 5.39
N TYR A 215 0.07 32.08 4.50
CA TYR A 215 -0.16 32.92 3.32
C TYR A 215 0.85 32.56 2.22
N PRO A 216 0.61 32.98 0.95
CA PRO A 216 1.56 32.80 -0.15
C PRO A 216 2.93 33.41 0.17
N ASN A 217 4.02 32.71 -0.20
CA ASN A 217 5.39 33.10 0.07
C ASN A 217 5.78 33.11 1.58
N HIS A 218 4.99 32.50 2.45
CA HIS A 218 5.41 32.30 3.83
C HIS A 218 6.53 31.27 3.93
N VAL A 219 6.32 30.08 3.37
CA VAL A 219 7.29 28.98 3.39
C VAL A 219 7.37 28.35 2.00
N TRP A 220 8.55 28.25 1.45
CA TRP A 220 8.82 27.47 0.25
C TRP A 220 9.60 26.20 0.59
N GLY A 221 9.30 25.12 -0.12
CA GLY A 221 10.03 23.87 -0.06
C GLY A 221 10.70 23.57 -1.39
N ILE A 222 11.91 23.02 -1.35
CA ILE A 222 12.64 22.53 -2.52
C ILE A 222 13.08 21.09 -2.32
N ASP A 223 13.07 20.31 -3.39
CA ASP A 223 13.60 18.94 -3.40
C ASP A 223 13.93 18.51 -4.83
N VAL A 224 14.69 17.41 -4.97
CA VAL A 224 15.09 16.81 -6.24
C VAL A 224 14.52 15.40 -6.36
N THR A 225 14.01 15.06 -7.53
CA THR A 225 13.54 13.70 -7.81
C THR A 225 14.07 13.16 -9.13
N TYR A 226 13.97 11.83 -9.31
CA TYR A 226 14.38 11.10 -10.50
C TYR A 226 13.19 10.90 -11.44
N ILE A 227 13.40 11.18 -12.73
CA ILE A 227 12.45 10.92 -13.82
C ILE A 227 13.04 9.87 -14.75
N ARG A 228 12.31 8.78 -14.97
CA ARG A 228 12.75 7.71 -15.84
C ARG A 228 12.55 8.09 -17.31
N LEU A 229 13.59 7.84 -18.12
CA LEU A 229 13.51 7.79 -19.59
C LEU A 229 13.53 6.34 -20.06
N HIS A 230 13.18 6.10 -21.32
CA HIS A 230 13.38 4.80 -21.97
C HIS A 230 14.84 4.30 -21.84
N ALA A 231 15.80 5.19 -22.02
CA ALA A 231 17.23 4.90 -21.88
C ALA A 231 17.89 5.86 -20.87
N GLY A 232 17.72 5.62 -19.56
CA GLY A 232 18.39 6.40 -18.52
C GLY A 232 17.46 7.18 -17.60
N TRP A 233 18.00 8.23 -16.97
CA TRP A 233 17.33 9.03 -15.96
C TRP A 233 17.53 10.52 -16.20
N LEU A 234 16.56 11.31 -15.80
CA LEU A 234 16.65 12.76 -15.63
C LEU A 234 16.45 13.11 -14.16
N TYR A 235 16.93 14.28 -13.81
CA TYR A 235 16.78 14.86 -12.48
C TYR A 235 15.86 16.07 -12.57
N LEU A 236 14.85 16.11 -11.74
CA LEU A 236 13.86 17.18 -11.68
C LEU A 236 13.94 17.84 -10.32
N VAL A 237 14.18 19.14 -10.28
CA VAL A 237 14.06 19.96 -9.08
C VAL A 237 12.82 20.83 -9.19
N ALA A 238 12.13 21.08 -8.08
CA ALA A 238 11.04 22.05 -8.03
C ALA A 238 11.02 22.80 -6.71
N VAL A 239 10.60 24.07 -6.81
CA VAL A 239 10.33 24.96 -5.67
C VAL A 239 8.82 25.10 -5.53
N LEU A 240 8.29 24.77 -4.36
CA LEU A 240 6.87 24.71 -4.05
C LEU A 240 6.54 25.71 -2.94
N ASP A 241 5.54 26.54 -3.16
CA ASP A 241 4.91 27.30 -2.06
C ASP A 241 4.06 26.36 -1.19
N LEU A 242 4.39 26.25 0.09
CA LEU A 242 3.75 25.28 0.98
C LEU A 242 2.33 25.69 1.39
N TYR A 243 1.94 26.96 1.24
CA TYR A 243 0.57 27.40 1.51
C TYR A 243 -0.38 27.05 0.36
N SER A 244 -0.08 27.54 -0.83
CA SER A 244 -0.92 27.41 -2.01
C SER A 244 -0.73 26.12 -2.79
N ARG A 245 0.38 25.38 -2.55
CA ARG A 245 0.85 24.26 -3.37
C ARG A 245 1.24 24.68 -4.79
N TYR A 246 1.45 25.96 -5.04
CA TYR A 246 1.89 26.47 -6.32
C TYR A 246 3.34 26.14 -6.58
N VAL A 247 3.65 25.56 -7.73
CA VAL A 247 5.01 25.32 -8.19
C VAL A 247 5.56 26.62 -8.73
N ILE A 248 6.46 27.25 -7.97
CA ILE A 248 7.06 28.55 -8.29
C ILE A 248 8.03 28.45 -9.46
N SER A 249 8.92 27.46 -9.38
CA SER A 249 9.89 27.16 -10.43
C SER A 249 10.22 25.66 -10.45
N TRP A 250 10.75 25.19 -11.56
CA TRP A 250 11.27 23.84 -11.71
C TRP A 250 12.34 23.80 -12.77
N GLU A 251 13.25 22.81 -12.71
CA GLU A 251 14.27 22.58 -13.73
C GLU A 251 14.49 21.07 -13.92
N LEU A 252 14.91 20.68 -15.14
CA LEU A 252 15.15 19.30 -15.51
C LEU A 252 16.55 19.20 -16.15
N ASP A 253 17.36 18.26 -15.67
CA ASP A 253 18.69 18.01 -16.21
C ASP A 253 18.99 16.52 -16.38
N GLN A 254 19.97 16.18 -17.19
CA GLN A 254 20.48 14.82 -17.38
C GLN A 254 21.54 14.44 -16.36
N THR A 255 22.08 15.42 -15.64
CA THR A 255 23.09 15.25 -14.60
C THR A 255 22.57 15.73 -13.24
N LEU A 256 23.03 15.09 -12.18
CA LEU A 256 22.75 15.52 -10.81
C LEU A 256 23.81 16.56 -10.37
N ALA A 257 24.08 17.54 -11.22
CA ALA A 257 25.06 18.59 -10.95
C ALA A 257 24.39 19.80 -10.29
N LEU A 258 25.13 20.56 -9.49
CA LEU A 258 24.59 21.70 -8.75
C LEU A 258 23.95 22.80 -9.63
N PRO A 259 24.46 23.14 -10.85
CA PRO A 259 23.93 24.28 -11.62
C PRO A 259 22.42 24.24 -11.87
N PHE A 260 21.83 23.08 -12.22
CA PHE A 260 20.38 23.03 -12.51
C PHE A 260 19.51 23.34 -11.27
N VAL A 261 20.04 23.05 -10.07
CA VAL A 261 19.38 23.42 -8.81
C VAL A 261 19.47 24.93 -8.60
N LEU A 262 20.64 25.53 -8.86
CA LEU A 262 20.82 26.97 -8.75
C LEU A 262 19.93 27.74 -9.73
N ASP A 263 19.81 27.28 -10.98
CA ASP A 263 18.91 27.86 -12.00
C ASP A 263 17.46 27.88 -11.55
N ALA A 264 17.01 26.82 -10.89
CA ALA A 264 15.65 26.74 -10.33
C ALA A 264 15.47 27.73 -9.16
N VAL A 265 16.47 27.85 -8.29
CA VAL A 265 16.45 28.77 -7.12
C VAL A 265 16.47 30.23 -7.61
N GLU A 266 17.33 30.58 -8.55
CA GLU A 266 17.43 31.94 -9.08
C GLU A 266 16.12 32.38 -9.74
N ARG A 267 15.51 31.49 -10.54
CA ARG A 267 14.20 31.77 -11.16
C ARG A 267 13.08 31.90 -10.11
N ALA A 268 13.12 31.08 -9.06
CA ALA A 268 12.15 31.21 -7.98
C ALA A 268 12.30 32.55 -7.25
N LEU A 269 13.53 32.93 -6.89
CA LEU A 269 13.81 34.20 -6.21
C LEU A 269 13.56 35.42 -7.08
N ALA A 270 13.68 35.33 -8.41
CA ALA A 270 13.29 36.37 -9.34
C ALA A 270 11.76 36.57 -9.39
N HIS A 271 10.97 35.55 -9.06
CA HIS A 271 9.51 35.63 -8.99
C HIS A 271 9.03 36.27 -7.69
N ALA A 272 9.52 35.82 -6.54
CA ALA A 272 9.21 36.35 -5.22
C ALA A 272 10.28 35.92 -4.18
N THR A 273 10.23 36.48 -2.98
CA THR A 273 11.11 36.09 -1.86
C THR A 273 10.25 35.55 -0.72
N PRO A 274 10.43 34.27 -0.31
CA PRO A 274 9.70 33.72 0.82
C PRO A 274 10.32 34.18 2.15
N LEU A 275 9.55 34.05 3.23
CA LEU A 275 10.09 34.27 4.58
C LEU A 275 11.03 33.12 4.98
N ILE A 276 10.60 31.86 4.76
CA ILE A 276 11.35 30.67 5.10
C ILE A 276 11.53 29.81 3.84
N TRP A 277 12.74 29.30 3.66
CA TRP A 277 13.10 28.36 2.62
C TRP A 277 13.51 27.03 3.23
N ASN A 278 12.77 25.96 2.96
CA ASN A 278 13.00 24.64 3.51
C ASN A 278 13.57 23.68 2.47
N SER A 279 14.58 22.90 2.85
CA SER A 279 15.17 21.84 2.02
C SER A 279 15.54 20.63 2.89
N ASP A 280 15.86 19.51 2.27
CA ASP A 280 16.54 18.42 2.96
C ASP A 280 18.03 18.72 3.17
N GLN A 281 18.78 17.77 3.74
CA GLN A 281 20.22 17.89 3.99
C GLN A 281 21.07 17.33 2.84
N GLY A 282 20.53 17.24 1.64
CA GLY A 282 21.23 16.76 0.45
C GLY A 282 22.46 17.63 0.10
N GLY A 283 23.47 17.03 -0.54
CA GLY A 283 24.71 17.73 -0.88
C GLY A 283 24.55 18.99 -1.75
N HIS A 284 23.48 19.08 -2.54
CA HIS A 284 23.13 20.26 -3.33
C HIS A 284 22.71 21.43 -2.42
N PHE A 285 21.89 21.14 -1.40
CA PHE A 285 21.28 22.11 -0.51
C PHE A 285 22.20 22.54 0.63
N THR A 286 23.31 21.82 0.84
CA THR A 286 24.37 22.20 1.79
C THR A 286 25.55 22.89 1.10
N SER A 287 25.51 23.04 -0.25
CA SER A 287 26.59 23.66 -1.01
C SER A 287 26.74 25.18 -0.70
N PRO A 288 27.98 25.70 -0.64
CA PRO A 288 28.21 27.10 -0.38
C PRO A 288 27.57 28.07 -1.37
N GLN A 289 27.42 27.65 -2.64
CA GLN A 289 26.77 28.44 -3.69
C GLN A 289 25.27 28.59 -3.44
N TYR A 290 24.60 27.49 -3.15
CA TYR A 290 23.18 27.49 -2.81
C TYR A 290 22.89 28.33 -1.56
N LEU A 291 23.64 28.12 -0.48
CA LEU A 291 23.48 28.87 0.77
C LEU A 291 23.73 30.36 0.57
N ARG A 292 24.71 30.75 -0.28
CA ARG A 292 24.95 32.16 -0.61
C ARG A 292 23.77 32.82 -1.31
N LEU A 293 23.17 32.16 -2.29
CA LEU A 293 21.98 32.69 -2.98
C LEU A 293 20.84 32.98 -1.99
N LEU A 294 20.53 32.05 -1.10
CA LEU A 294 19.48 32.21 -0.11
C LEU A 294 19.80 33.28 0.91
N THR A 295 21.06 33.33 1.42
CA THR A 295 21.51 34.34 2.37
C THR A 295 21.46 35.74 1.75
N THR A 296 21.90 35.89 0.49
CA THR A 296 21.85 37.16 -0.25
C THR A 296 20.41 37.65 -0.46
N ALA A 297 19.48 36.72 -0.67
CA ALA A 297 18.06 37.03 -0.79
C ALA A 297 17.39 37.35 0.56
N GLY A 298 18.08 37.19 1.69
CA GLY A 298 17.56 37.51 3.03
C GLY A 298 16.53 36.51 3.55
N VAL A 299 16.45 35.29 3.01
CA VAL A 299 15.50 34.25 3.45
C VAL A 299 16.02 33.52 4.69
N GLN A 300 15.12 33.07 5.55
CA GLN A 300 15.45 32.19 6.67
C GLN A 300 15.59 30.74 6.14
N ILE A 301 16.79 30.17 6.32
CA ILE A 301 17.07 28.80 5.86
C ILE A 301 16.64 27.80 6.92
N SER A 302 15.82 26.82 6.51
CA SER A 302 15.37 25.68 7.30
C SER A 302 15.82 24.39 6.64
N MET A 303 16.28 23.42 7.42
CA MET A 303 16.63 22.08 6.92
C MET A 303 15.92 20.99 7.73
N ASP A 304 15.40 20.00 7.02
CA ASP A 304 14.70 18.86 7.62
C ASP A 304 15.61 18.09 8.59
N GLY A 305 15.07 17.64 9.71
CA GLY A 305 15.80 16.80 10.65
C GLY A 305 16.05 15.38 10.09
N GLN A 306 17.21 14.80 10.42
CA GLN A 306 17.53 13.42 10.03
C GLN A 306 16.44 12.43 10.46
N GLY A 307 15.90 11.66 9.49
CA GLY A 307 14.95 10.58 9.75
C GLY A 307 13.50 11.03 9.99
N ARG A 308 13.14 12.28 9.73
CA ARG A 308 11.77 12.80 9.85
C ARG A 308 11.15 13.00 8.47
N ALA A 309 10.55 11.94 7.93
CA ALA A 309 9.83 11.95 6.65
C ALA A 309 8.62 12.93 6.61
N LEU A 310 8.22 13.50 7.73
CA LEU A 310 7.09 14.44 7.79
C LEU A 310 7.47 15.89 7.48
N ASP A 311 8.76 16.22 7.53
CA ASP A 311 9.22 17.59 7.47
C ASP A 311 9.15 18.18 6.04
N ASN A 312 9.27 17.35 4.98
CA ASN A 312 9.12 17.75 3.57
C ASN A 312 7.92 17.09 2.85
N ILE A 313 6.92 16.69 3.60
CA ILE A 313 5.75 15.92 3.11
C ILE A 313 5.03 16.57 1.91
N PHE A 314 5.09 17.91 1.78
CA PHE A 314 4.41 18.62 0.70
C PHE A 314 5.12 18.47 -0.65
N VAL A 315 6.44 18.53 -0.65
CA VAL A 315 7.24 18.34 -1.86
C VAL A 315 7.29 16.86 -2.24
N GLU A 316 7.41 15.95 -1.27
CA GLU A 316 7.25 14.51 -1.52
C GLU A 316 5.88 14.19 -2.13
N ARG A 317 4.82 14.86 -1.67
CA ARG A 317 3.48 14.73 -2.22
C ARG A 317 3.40 15.27 -3.65
N LEU A 318 4.12 16.36 -3.96
CA LEU A 318 4.25 16.84 -5.34
C LEU A 318 4.88 15.77 -6.21
N TRP A 319 6.00 15.16 -5.79
CA TRP A 319 6.68 14.11 -6.57
C TRP A 319 5.79 12.91 -6.82
N ARG A 320 5.08 12.46 -5.80
CA ARG A 320 4.09 11.41 -5.97
C ARG A 320 3.06 11.78 -7.02
N THR A 321 2.56 13.00 -6.98
CA THR A 321 1.55 13.50 -7.91
C THR A 321 2.11 13.56 -9.34
N VAL A 322 3.27 14.19 -9.55
CA VAL A 322 3.95 14.28 -10.86
C VAL A 322 4.23 12.90 -11.46
N LYS A 323 4.78 11.98 -10.64
CA LYS A 323 5.14 10.64 -11.12
C LYS A 323 3.92 9.86 -11.59
N TYR A 324 2.83 9.90 -10.85
CA TYR A 324 1.66 9.07 -11.15
C TYR A 324 0.69 9.71 -12.13
N GLU A 325 0.67 11.03 -12.22
CA GLU A 325 -0.26 11.73 -13.10
C GLU A 325 0.36 12.06 -14.48
N GLU A 326 1.70 12.05 -14.61
CA GLU A 326 2.39 12.32 -15.86
C GLU A 326 3.47 11.27 -16.18
N VAL A 327 4.47 11.06 -15.29
CA VAL A 327 5.69 10.30 -15.65
C VAL A 327 5.37 8.82 -15.92
N TYR A 328 4.62 8.15 -15.06
CA TYR A 328 4.32 6.72 -15.19
C TYR A 328 3.24 6.41 -16.24
N LEU A 329 2.56 7.43 -16.73
CA LEU A 329 1.61 7.30 -17.83
C LEU A 329 2.30 7.47 -19.20
N ARG A 330 3.61 7.80 -19.22
CA ARG A 330 4.38 8.10 -20.42
C ARG A 330 5.67 7.31 -20.44
N ASP A 331 6.12 6.97 -21.63
CA ASP A 331 7.47 6.44 -21.89
C ASP A 331 8.24 7.50 -22.65
N TYR A 332 8.93 8.38 -21.92
CA TYR A 332 9.68 9.46 -22.53
C TYR A 332 10.85 8.94 -23.33
N THR A 333 10.88 9.24 -24.61
CA THR A 333 11.93 8.82 -25.55
C THR A 333 13.15 9.74 -25.53
N SER A 334 12.98 11.01 -25.11
CA SER A 334 14.05 12.00 -25.09
C SER A 334 13.89 13.02 -23.96
N PRO A 335 15.00 13.64 -23.49
CA PRO A 335 14.97 14.75 -22.53
C PRO A 335 14.12 15.93 -23.00
N ARG A 336 14.14 16.25 -24.30
CA ARG A 336 13.32 17.32 -24.90
C ARG A 336 11.83 17.02 -24.80
N GLU A 337 11.43 15.78 -25.02
CA GLU A 337 10.05 15.36 -24.85
C GLU A 337 9.61 15.45 -23.40
N ALA A 338 10.42 14.91 -22.47
CA ALA A 338 10.15 14.98 -21.03
C ALA A 338 9.97 16.45 -20.57
N ARG A 339 10.88 17.35 -20.99
CA ARG A 339 10.79 18.78 -20.65
C ARG A 339 9.49 19.41 -21.17
N ARG A 340 9.14 19.17 -22.41
CA ARG A 340 7.89 19.71 -23.01
C ARG A 340 6.66 19.20 -22.28
N ARG A 341 6.64 17.92 -21.95
CA ARG A 341 5.50 17.28 -21.25
C ARG A 341 5.38 17.76 -19.80
N LEU A 342 6.48 17.82 -19.07
CA LEU A 342 6.50 18.33 -17.70
C LEU A 342 6.14 19.81 -17.66
N SER A 343 6.57 20.62 -18.64
CA SER A 343 6.14 22.02 -18.76
C SER A 343 4.60 22.15 -18.85
N ALA A 344 3.99 21.38 -19.74
CA ALA A 344 2.55 21.35 -19.89
C ALA A 344 1.84 20.82 -18.62
N TYR A 345 2.47 19.82 -17.95
CA TYR A 345 1.94 19.26 -16.73
C TYR A 345 1.99 20.25 -15.56
N PHE A 346 3.08 20.99 -15.34
CA PHE A 346 3.17 21.98 -14.26
C PHE A 346 2.22 23.16 -14.48
N LEU A 347 1.98 23.56 -15.74
CA LEU A 347 0.94 24.51 -16.05
C LEU A 347 -0.45 23.99 -15.67
N PHE A 348 -0.77 22.75 -16.07
CA PHE A 348 -2.01 22.08 -15.67
C PHE A 348 -2.11 21.96 -14.14
N TYR A 349 -1.04 21.56 -13.47
CA TYR A 349 -0.98 21.41 -12.02
C TYR A 349 -1.32 22.71 -11.29
N ASN A 350 -0.74 23.81 -11.73
CA ASN A 350 -0.94 25.12 -11.11
C ASN A 350 -2.30 25.73 -11.42
N GLU A 351 -2.78 25.65 -12.66
CA GLU A 351 -3.91 26.45 -13.14
C GLU A 351 -5.22 25.68 -13.26
N VAL A 352 -5.15 24.36 -13.48
CA VAL A 352 -6.34 23.58 -13.83
C VAL A 352 -6.65 22.49 -12.80
N ARG A 353 -5.63 21.90 -12.21
CA ARG A 353 -5.77 20.75 -11.32
C ARG A 353 -6.42 21.12 -9.98
N PRO A 354 -7.62 20.59 -9.63
CA PRO A 354 -8.24 20.87 -8.33
C PRO A 354 -7.55 20.10 -7.20
N HIS A 355 -7.23 20.78 -6.10
CA HIS A 355 -6.61 20.22 -4.91
C HIS A 355 -7.61 20.05 -3.77
N GLN A 356 -7.80 18.84 -3.28
CA GLN A 356 -8.71 18.57 -2.17
C GLN A 356 -8.32 19.35 -0.90
N ALA A 357 -7.02 19.44 -0.59
CA ALA A 357 -6.53 20.18 0.57
C ALA A 357 -6.75 21.71 0.47
N LEU A 358 -7.05 22.23 -0.73
CA LEU A 358 -7.35 23.63 -1.00
C LEU A 358 -8.85 23.86 -1.24
N GLY A 359 -9.71 22.97 -0.77
CA GLY A 359 -11.15 23.04 -1.03
C GLY A 359 -11.51 22.89 -2.50
N TYR A 360 -10.76 22.08 -3.24
CA TYR A 360 -10.89 21.88 -4.70
C TYR A 360 -10.59 23.12 -5.56
N ARG A 361 -9.94 24.13 -4.99
CA ARG A 361 -9.35 25.23 -5.77
C ARG A 361 -8.01 24.79 -6.38
N THR A 362 -7.58 25.53 -7.41
CA THR A 362 -6.25 25.31 -8.00
C THR A 362 -5.17 26.01 -7.16
N PRO A 363 -3.90 25.59 -7.26
CA PRO A 363 -2.79 26.30 -6.64
C PRO A 363 -2.72 27.79 -7.07
N ALA A 364 -2.97 28.10 -8.34
CA ALA A 364 -2.96 29.47 -8.84
C ALA A 364 -4.07 30.35 -8.22
N GLU A 365 -5.29 29.79 -8.06
CA GLU A 365 -6.41 30.50 -7.40
C GLU A 365 -6.11 30.88 -5.95
N ILE A 366 -5.20 30.14 -5.28
CA ILE A 366 -4.78 30.45 -3.90
C ILE A 366 -3.55 31.37 -3.88
N TYR A 367 -2.57 31.10 -4.76
CA TYR A 367 -1.31 31.84 -4.77
C TYR A 367 -1.50 33.29 -5.25
N LEU A 368 -2.33 33.48 -6.29
CA LEU A 368 -2.61 34.77 -6.90
C LEU A 368 -3.80 35.51 -6.26
N ALA A 369 -4.46 34.89 -5.27
CA ALA A 369 -5.52 35.56 -4.55
C ALA A 369 -4.99 36.86 -3.93
N PRO A 370 -5.73 37.99 -4.06
CA PRO A 370 -5.35 39.20 -3.36
C PRO A 370 -5.26 38.91 -1.86
N ALA A 371 -4.21 39.41 -1.21
CA ALA A 371 -4.09 39.31 0.25
C ALA A 371 -5.38 39.92 0.84
N GLY A 372 -6.17 39.08 1.54
CA GLY A 372 -7.35 39.57 2.23
C GLY A 372 -6.98 40.67 3.23
N PRO A 373 -7.91 41.56 3.55
CA PRO A 373 -7.67 42.67 4.46
C PRO A 373 -7.21 42.23 5.84
#